data_d473631bad77271eaadf7ea46031e383
#
_entry.id   d473631bad77271eaadf7ea46031e383
#
_cell.length_a   1.000
_cell.length_b   1.000
_cell.length_c   1.000
_cell.angle_alpha   90.00
_cell.angle_beta   90.00
_cell.angle_gamma   90.00
#
_symmetry.space_group_name_H-M   'P 1'
#
loop_
_entity.id
_entity.type
_entity.pdbx_description
1 polymer ?
#
loop_
_entity_poly.entity_id
_entity_poly.type
_entity_poly.pdbx_seq_one_letter_code
_entity_poly.pdbx_strand_id
1 'polypeptide(L)'
;MTEEIGFELERQQESWFGSWLRWCPTSLSLLREAEKMLLSNLKSLYRGRYVNVGCTVGTEDSHIWTLSFNEESPKIPLVLLHGFGSGVGLWCLNYDALAAKRPIYAIDIVGFGRSSRPQFTRDPLEAEREFITTIEAWREKMNLEKFILLGHSFGGFLAASYAIKHPERISHLILADPWGFPERPLDVGRNSTIPLWVRAIGAILQPFNPLFIVRTAGPWGPKLLQKARPDLIRKFSGVVKDSEEVIPNYLYHCNAQNPTGESAFHALMAGFGWAKYPMIHRMDSLRKEVPITLIYGSRSWVDRDPGFQIKYTRQESYVDVVVIKGAGHHVYADRAEVFNELVNYIGDNVDNGTLPKKMSMNPDLVEGEEARNAGVTLTNMLNVRNDNMQDVTQATVEDTDNPEESEKDAV
;
A
#
# COMPACT_ATOMS: atom_id res chain seq x y z
N MET A 1 -19.96 14.68 17.26
CA MET A 1 -19.10 15.85 17.51
C MET A 1 -17.68 15.40 17.29
N THR A 2 -17.07 15.85 16.19
CA THR A 2 -15.67 15.51 15.86
C THR A 2 -14.76 16.48 16.62
N GLU A 3 -13.95 16.00 17.55
CA GLU A 3 -12.90 16.81 18.17
C GLU A 3 -11.64 16.73 17.30
N GLU A 4 -11.27 17.82 16.67
CA GLU A 4 -9.95 17.98 16.05
C GLU A 4 -9.00 18.63 17.07
N ILE A 5 -8.07 17.84 17.58
CA ILE A 5 -7.01 18.32 18.46
C ILE A 5 -5.79 18.61 17.57
N GLY A 6 -5.37 19.86 17.44
CA GLY A 6 -4.17 20.24 16.70
C GLY A 6 -4.28 21.50 15.84
N PHE A 7 -5.22 22.38 16.18
CA PHE A 7 -5.46 23.64 15.44
C PHE A 7 -4.24 24.59 15.36
N GLU A 8 -3.28 24.47 16.27
CA GLU A 8 -2.13 25.37 16.34
C GLU A 8 -1.04 25.05 15.34
N LEU A 9 -0.87 23.76 14.96
CA LEU A 9 0.14 23.35 13.98
C LEU A 9 -0.19 23.83 12.56
N GLU A 10 -1.47 23.96 12.22
CA GLU A 10 -1.91 24.43 10.90
C GLU A 10 -1.62 25.93 10.72
N ARG A 11 -1.64 26.75 11.78
CA ARG A 11 -1.35 28.19 11.70
C ARG A 11 0.13 28.52 11.46
N GLN A 12 1.05 27.68 11.93
CA GLN A 12 2.48 27.94 11.79
C GLN A 12 3.01 27.74 10.37
N GLN A 13 2.32 26.96 9.54
CA GLN A 13 2.74 26.66 8.16
C GLN A 13 2.08 27.57 7.10
N GLU A 14 1.07 28.37 7.42
CA GLU A 14 0.42 29.26 6.48
C GLU A 14 0.96 30.70 6.57
N SER A 15 1.92 31.04 5.73
CA SER A 15 2.22 32.45 5.40
C SER A 15 1.07 32.99 4.54
N TRP A 16 0.30 33.89 5.10
CA TRP A 16 -0.95 34.44 4.52
C TRP A 16 -0.79 35.13 3.17
N PHE A 17 0.38 35.66 2.85
CA PHE A 17 0.63 36.45 1.63
C PHE A 17 1.01 35.64 0.36
N GLY A 18 1.19 34.30 0.43
CA GLY A 18 1.72 33.51 -0.70
C GLY A 18 0.76 32.51 -1.34
N SER A 19 -0.39 32.22 -0.72
CA SER A 19 -1.16 31.02 -1.11
C SER A 19 -1.96 31.17 -2.41
N TRP A 20 -2.51 32.32 -2.70
CA TRP A 20 -3.33 32.57 -3.90
C TRP A 20 -2.52 32.89 -5.17
N LEU A 21 -1.22 33.20 -5.03
CA LEU A 21 -0.29 33.38 -6.15
C LEU A 21 0.45 32.07 -6.51
N ARG A 22 0.26 30.99 -5.76
CA ARG A 22 0.89 29.70 -6.07
C ARG A 22 0.19 29.05 -7.27
N TRP A 23 0.99 28.54 -8.21
CA TRP A 23 0.48 27.75 -9.34
C TRP A 23 -0.37 26.55 -8.90
N CYS A 24 -0.03 25.90 -7.78
CA CYS A 24 -0.84 24.85 -7.16
C CYS A 24 -1.59 25.44 -5.96
N PRO A 25 -2.87 25.82 -6.10
CA PRO A 25 -3.65 26.36 -5.00
C PRO A 25 -4.07 25.24 -4.05
N THR A 26 -3.17 24.90 -3.11
CA THR A 26 -3.42 23.91 -2.07
C THR A 26 -2.90 24.38 -0.71
N SER A 27 -3.56 23.94 0.36
CA SER A 27 -3.15 24.16 1.74
C SER A 27 -3.66 23.01 2.62
N LEU A 28 -3.17 22.90 3.83
CA LEU A 28 -3.69 21.94 4.81
C LEU A 28 -5.16 22.21 5.14
N SER A 29 -5.57 23.49 5.17
CA SER A 29 -6.97 23.85 5.41
C SER A 29 -7.90 23.39 4.28
N LEU A 30 -7.50 23.53 3.01
CA LEU A 30 -8.25 23.02 1.87
C LEU A 30 -8.32 21.49 1.86
N LEU A 31 -7.23 20.81 2.21
CA LEU A 31 -7.25 19.35 2.34
C LEU A 31 -8.18 18.91 3.47
N ARG A 32 -8.13 19.59 4.62
CA ARG A 32 -9.05 19.33 5.76
C ARG A 32 -10.51 19.46 5.35
N GLU A 33 -10.87 20.53 4.66
CA GLU A 33 -12.25 20.73 4.20
C GLU A 33 -12.68 19.64 3.21
N ALA A 34 -11.82 19.27 2.25
CA ALA A 34 -12.09 18.18 1.31
C ALA A 34 -12.26 16.82 2.05
N GLU A 35 -11.42 16.55 3.05
CA GLU A 35 -11.53 15.36 3.91
C GLU A 35 -12.84 15.35 4.70
N LYS A 36 -13.24 16.49 5.31
CA LYS A 36 -14.51 16.61 6.01
C LYS A 36 -15.71 16.35 5.11
N MET A 37 -15.69 16.88 3.89
CA MET A 37 -16.76 16.62 2.92
C MET A 37 -16.83 15.13 2.57
N LEU A 38 -15.69 14.49 2.37
CA LEU A 38 -15.60 13.05 2.09
C LEU A 38 -16.12 12.20 3.24
N LEU A 39 -15.85 12.58 4.48
CA LEU A 39 -16.26 11.87 5.69
C LEU A 39 -17.64 12.29 6.23
N SER A 40 -18.32 13.24 5.59
CA SER A 40 -19.58 13.81 6.08
C SER A 40 -20.74 12.81 6.15
N ASN A 41 -20.67 11.72 5.41
CA ASN A 41 -21.70 10.67 5.37
C ASN A 41 -21.50 9.57 6.43
N LEU A 42 -20.42 9.63 7.21
CA LEU A 42 -20.17 8.65 8.26
C LEU A 42 -21.19 8.78 9.38
N LYS A 43 -21.66 7.63 9.87
CA LYS A 43 -22.56 7.51 11.02
C LYS A 43 -21.79 7.35 12.32
N SER A 44 -20.62 6.73 12.25
CA SER A 44 -19.74 6.52 13.41
C SER A 44 -19.08 7.82 13.82
N LEU A 45 -19.02 8.08 15.12
CA LEU A 45 -18.22 9.16 15.66
C LEU A 45 -16.74 8.84 15.49
N TYR A 46 -15.97 9.84 15.12
CA TYR A 46 -14.52 9.71 15.00
C TYR A 46 -13.79 10.90 15.60
N ARG A 47 -12.53 10.67 15.96
CA ARG A 47 -11.61 11.70 16.43
C ARG A 47 -10.46 11.82 15.45
N GLY A 48 -10.16 13.04 14.99
CA GLY A 48 -8.97 13.36 14.20
C GLY A 48 -7.92 14.05 15.07
N ARG A 49 -6.66 13.60 15.01
CA ARG A 49 -5.55 14.18 15.77
C ARG A 49 -4.20 14.04 15.06
N TYR A 50 -3.32 14.99 15.34
CA TYR A 50 -1.91 14.88 14.99
C TYR A 50 -1.14 14.18 16.12
N VAL A 51 -0.44 13.11 15.83
CA VAL A 51 0.41 12.38 16.78
C VAL A 51 1.86 12.77 16.52
N ASN A 52 2.50 13.43 17.48
CA ASN A 52 3.92 13.77 17.40
C ASN A 52 4.75 12.49 17.61
N VAL A 53 5.53 12.12 16.62
CA VAL A 53 6.38 10.91 16.60
C VAL A 53 7.87 11.25 16.76
N GLY A 54 8.20 12.52 17.02
CA GLY A 54 9.57 13.01 17.11
C GLY A 54 10.27 13.02 15.75
N CYS A 55 11.59 13.10 15.78
CA CYS A 55 12.45 13.16 14.59
C CYS A 55 12.69 11.76 14.01
N THR A 56 11.67 11.17 13.36
CA THR A 56 11.77 9.84 12.73
C THR A 56 12.30 9.88 11.31
N VAL A 57 12.18 11.04 10.64
CA VAL A 57 12.69 11.31 9.30
C VAL A 57 13.32 12.70 9.31
N GLY A 58 14.60 12.81 8.95
CA GLY A 58 15.32 14.07 9.00
C GLY A 58 15.58 14.56 10.43
N THR A 59 15.56 15.88 10.64
CA THR A 59 15.95 16.54 11.92
C THR A 59 14.80 17.23 12.65
N GLU A 60 13.61 17.28 12.04
CA GLU A 60 12.44 17.94 12.59
C GLU A 60 11.41 16.94 13.09
N ASP A 61 10.62 17.33 14.07
CA ASP A 61 9.53 16.53 14.57
C ASP A 61 8.47 16.26 13.48
N SER A 62 8.11 15.01 13.34
CA SER A 62 7.05 14.57 12.43
C SER A 62 5.74 14.36 13.19
N HIS A 63 4.64 14.75 12.56
CA HIS A 63 3.29 14.62 13.08
C HIS A 63 2.47 13.76 12.13
N ILE A 64 1.84 12.73 12.65
CA ILE A 64 1.06 11.77 11.88
C ILE A 64 -0.43 12.07 12.09
N TRP A 65 -1.11 12.43 11.00
CA TRP A 65 -2.55 12.59 11.01
C TRP A 65 -3.23 11.24 11.22
N THR A 66 -4.08 11.15 12.21
CA THR A 66 -4.72 9.92 12.65
C THR A 66 -6.22 10.13 12.81
N LEU A 67 -7.02 9.31 12.15
CA LEU A 67 -8.44 9.14 12.44
C LEU A 67 -8.63 7.91 13.32
N SER A 68 -9.38 8.07 14.40
CA SER A 68 -9.71 6.98 15.32
C SER A 68 -11.20 6.86 15.54
N PHE A 69 -11.67 5.61 15.66
CA PHE A 69 -13.08 5.26 15.84
C PHE A 69 -13.17 4.21 16.94
N ASN A 70 -14.25 4.25 17.74
CA ASN A 70 -14.59 3.23 18.73
C ASN A 70 -13.42 2.86 19.66
N GLU A 71 -12.66 3.87 20.11
CA GLU A 71 -11.46 3.69 20.95
C GLU A 71 -11.76 3.00 22.29
N GLU A 72 -13.00 3.07 22.77
CA GLU A 72 -13.44 2.49 24.04
C GLU A 72 -13.64 0.97 23.99
N SER A 73 -13.66 0.38 22.79
CA SER A 73 -13.81 -1.06 22.66
C SER A 73 -12.55 -1.80 23.13
N PRO A 74 -12.69 -2.86 23.96
CA PRO A 74 -11.56 -3.62 24.48
C PRO A 74 -10.97 -4.63 23.48
N LYS A 75 -11.53 -4.70 22.27
CA LYS A 75 -11.09 -5.64 21.23
C LYS A 75 -9.75 -5.24 20.64
N ILE A 76 -9.10 -6.21 19.98
CA ILE A 76 -7.85 -5.96 19.26
C ILE A 76 -8.07 -4.90 18.17
N PRO A 77 -7.32 -3.77 18.18
CA PRO A 77 -7.50 -2.69 17.23
C PRO A 77 -7.09 -3.08 15.81
N LEU A 78 -7.71 -2.41 14.83
CA LEU A 78 -7.35 -2.49 13.41
C LEU A 78 -6.67 -1.18 12.98
N VAL A 79 -5.45 -1.28 12.46
CA VAL A 79 -4.68 -0.17 11.91
C VAL A 79 -4.73 -0.22 10.39
N LEU A 80 -5.06 0.90 9.74
CA LEU A 80 -5.23 1.03 8.29
C LEU A 80 -4.12 1.91 7.70
N LEU A 81 -3.39 1.37 6.72
CA LEU A 81 -2.40 2.09 5.91
C LEU A 81 -2.91 2.26 4.48
N HIS A 82 -3.03 3.50 4.02
CA HIS A 82 -3.51 3.81 2.67
C HIS A 82 -2.45 3.55 1.57
N GLY A 83 -2.89 3.52 0.31
CA GLY A 83 -2.02 3.37 -0.86
C GLY A 83 -1.35 4.67 -1.29
N PHE A 84 -0.44 4.56 -2.27
CA PHE A 84 0.23 5.69 -2.90
C PHE A 84 -0.76 6.71 -3.47
N GLY A 85 -0.48 8.00 -3.26
CA GLY A 85 -1.31 9.10 -3.76
C GLY A 85 -2.69 9.22 -3.11
N SER A 86 -2.92 8.53 -2.02
CA SER A 86 -4.15 8.45 -1.26
C SER A 86 -4.00 9.11 0.13
N GLY A 87 -4.99 8.93 0.98
CA GLY A 87 -5.01 9.31 2.39
C GLY A 87 -6.16 8.64 3.11
N VAL A 88 -6.29 8.92 4.42
CA VAL A 88 -7.28 8.29 5.30
C VAL A 88 -8.71 8.44 4.80
N GLY A 89 -9.05 9.52 4.09
CA GLY A 89 -10.41 9.77 3.61
C GLY A 89 -10.94 8.69 2.67
N LEU A 90 -10.10 8.00 1.90
CA LEU A 90 -10.56 6.98 0.95
C LEU A 90 -11.11 5.70 1.61
N TRP A 91 -10.92 5.51 2.91
CA TRP A 91 -11.54 4.43 3.68
C TRP A 91 -12.99 4.74 4.10
N CYS A 92 -13.60 5.84 3.62
CA CYS A 92 -14.93 6.29 4.05
C CYS A 92 -16.05 5.25 3.83
N LEU A 93 -15.91 4.32 2.89
CA LEU A 93 -16.87 3.22 2.66
C LEU A 93 -16.71 2.06 3.68
N ASN A 94 -15.67 2.10 4.50
CA ASN A 94 -15.31 0.99 5.37
C ASN A 94 -15.46 1.34 6.86
N TYR A 95 -15.30 2.60 7.22
CA TYR A 95 -15.23 3.02 8.63
C TYR A 95 -16.42 2.58 9.46
N ASP A 96 -17.66 2.84 9.01
CA ASP A 96 -18.85 2.50 9.79
C ASP A 96 -18.96 0.99 10.05
N ALA A 97 -18.71 0.17 9.04
CA ALA A 97 -18.80 -1.28 9.16
C ALA A 97 -17.69 -1.88 10.04
N LEU A 98 -16.48 -1.35 9.93
CA LEU A 98 -15.33 -1.83 10.70
C LEU A 98 -15.35 -1.31 12.14
N ALA A 99 -15.69 -0.03 12.34
CA ALA A 99 -15.77 0.59 13.66
C ALA A 99 -16.90 0.03 14.52
N ALA A 100 -17.95 -0.52 13.92
CA ALA A 100 -19.01 -1.21 14.66
C ALA A 100 -18.50 -2.44 15.42
N LYS A 101 -17.33 -2.97 15.07
CA LYS A 101 -16.79 -4.22 15.62
C LYS A 101 -15.62 -4.04 16.56
N ARG A 102 -14.74 -3.04 16.34
CA ARG A 102 -13.48 -2.84 17.07
C ARG A 102 -12.93 -1.43 16.96
N PRO A 103 -11.91 -1.05 17.75
CA PRO A 103 -11.19 0.20 17.53
C PRO A 103 -10.53 0.21 16.16
N ILE A 104 -10.66 1.34 15.44
CA ILE A 104 -10.02 1.57 14.16
C ILE A 104 -9.09 2.78 14.28
N TYR A 105 -7.89 2.63 13.75
CA TYR A 105 -6.92 3.71 13.58
C TYR A 105 -6.48 3.76 12.13
N ALA A 106 -6.80 4.84 11.44
CA ALA A 106 -6.30 5.09 10.09
C ALA A 106 -5.31 6.25 10.13
N ILE A 107 -4.15 6.09 9.52
CA ILE A 107 -3.12 7.12 9.50
C ILE A 107 -2.83 7.58 8.07
N ASP A 108 -2.61 8.88 7.91
CA ASP A 108 -1.91 9.36 6.73
C ASP A 108 -0.43 9.02 6.90
N ILE A 109 0.11 8.24 5.98
CA ILE A 109 1.53 7.83 5.98
C ILE A 109 2.39 9.10 5.91
N VAL A 110 3.48 9.16 6.68
CA VAL A 110 4.41 10.30 6.65
C VAL A 110 4.82 10.64 5.21
N GLY A 111 4.81 11.92 4.87
CA GLY A 111 5.02 12.38 3.49
C GLY A 111 3.76 12.43 2.61
N PHE A 112 2.60 11.99 3.13
CA PHE A 112 1.31 11.97 2.42
C PHE A 112 0.19 12.63 3.23
N GLY A 113 -0.93 12.89 2.58
CA GLY A 113 -2.14 13.43 3.19
C GLY A 113 -1.87 14.66 4.04
N ARG A 114 -2.40 14.66 5.25
CA ARG A 114 -2.23 15.73 6.25
C ARG A 114 -1.01 15.53 7.15
N SER A 115 -0.32 14.38 7.08
CA SER A 115 0.88 14.11 7.85
C SER A 115 2.06 15.00 7.44
N SER A 116 3.05 15.16 8.33
CA SER A 116 4.29 15.89 8.07
C SER A 116 4.98 15.41 6.80
N ARG A 117 5.66 16.33 6.13
CA ARG A 117 6.36 16.07 4.86
C ARG A 117 7.87 16.33 4.98
N PRO A 118 8.56 15.54 5.83
CA PRO A 118 10.00 15.66 6.00
C PRO A 118 10.74 15.23 4.73
N GLN A 119 12.01 15.63 4.62
CA GLN A 119 12.85 15.23 3.51
C GLN A 119 13.41 13.82 3.76
N PHE A 120 12.99 12.86 2.96
CA PHE A 120 13.50 11.49 2.99
C PHE A 120 14.86 11.36 2.36
N THR A 121 15.59 10.32 2.74
CA THR A 121 16.78 9.87 2.03
C THR A 121 16.44 9.36 0.62
N ARG A 122 17.46 9.35 -0.26
CA ARG A 122 17.32 8.78 -1.62
C ARG A 122 17.70 7.30 -1.69
N ASP A 123 18.32 6.77 -0.63
CA ASP A 123 18.58 5.34 -0.54
C ASP A 123 17.27 4.57 -0.30
N PRO A 124 16.94 3.57 -1.11
CA PRO A 124 15.66 2.88 -1.01
C PRO A 124 15.47 2.11 0.30
N LEU A 125 16.52 1.47 0.83
CA LEU A 125 16.40 0.70 2.07
C LEU A 125 16.26 1.62 3.28
N GLU A 126 16.99 2.73 3.28
CA GLU A 126 16.87 3.74 4.32
C GLU A 126 15.51 4.46 4.26
N ALA A 127 15.02 4.82 3.06
CA ALA A 127 13.69 5.43 2.91
C ALA A 127 12.58 4.48 3.42
N GLU A 128 12.67 3.19 3.11
CA GLU A 128 11.76 2.18 3.67
C GLU A 128 11.86 2.14 5.20
N ARG A 129 13.08 2.14 5.75
CA ARG A 129 13.32 2.12 7.19
C ARG A 129 12.74 3.36 7.88
N GLU A 130 12.83 4.54 7.26
CA GLU A 130 12.26 5.79 7.77
C GLU A 130 10.73 5.69 7.88
N PHE A 131 10.04 5.11 6.88
CA PHE A 131 8.60 4.84 6.97
C PHE A 131 8.27 3.89 8.14
N ILE A 132 8.99 2.78 8.25
CA ILE A 132 8.72 1.77 9.29
C ILE A 132 9.01 2.31 10.69
N THR A 133 10.09 3.07 10.85
CA THR A 133 10.43 3.72 12.13
C THR A 133 9.34 4.72 12.53
N THR A 134 8.77 5.44 11.57
CA THR A 134 7.68 6.39 11.83
C THR A 134 6.39 5.68 12.26
N ILE A 135 6.06 4.55 11.62
CA ILE A 135 4.90 3.75 12.02
C ILE A 135 5.09 3.18 13.44
N GLU A 136 6.29 2.71 13.80
CA GLU A 136 6.55 2.20 15.14
C GLU A 136 6.50 3.31 16.20
N ALA A 137 7.10 4.47 15.95
CA ALA A 137 7.02 5.62 16.84
C ALA A 137 5.56 6.10 17.04
N TRP A 138 4.75 6.07 15.97
CA TRP A 138 3.31 6.33 16.05
C TRP A 138 2.60 5.30 16.94
N ARG A 139 2.84 4.01 16.72
CA ARG A 139 2.27 2.93 17.55
C ARG A 139 2.59 3.13 19.03
N GLU A 140 3.84 3.47 19.36
CA GLU A 140 4.27 3.72 20.74
C GLU A 140 3.52 4.88 21.36
N LYS A 141 3.37 6.00 20.64
CA LYS A 141 2.61 7.18 21.09
C LYS A 141 1.12 6.89 21.28
N MET A 142 0.58 5.96 20.49
CA MET A 142 -0.80 5.49 20.62
C MET A 142 -0.98 4.40 21.68
N ASN A 143 0.09 3.93 22.33
CA ASN A 143 0.09 2.84 23.31
C ASN A 143 -0.56 1.55 22.80
N LEU A 144 -0.38 1.24 21.50
CA LEU A 144 -0.91 0.01 20.92
C LEU A 144 0.09 -1.13 21.11
N GLU A 145 -0.23 -2.11 21.95
CA GLU A 145 0.66 -3.26 22.19
C GLU A 145 0.63 -4.22 21.00
N LYS A 146 -0.56 -4.69 20.62
CA LYS A 146 -0.80 -5.56 19.48
C LYS A 146 -2.02 -5.08 18.69
N PHE A 147 -2.00 -5.31 17.38
CA PHE A 147 -3.08 -4.89 16.49
C PHE A 147 -3.14 -5.75 15.23
N ILE A 148 -4.28 -5.70 14.54
CA ILE A 148 -4.43 -6.18 13.18
C ILE A 148 -3.92 -5.05 12.26
N LEU A 149 -2.97 -5.36 11.38
CA LEU A 149 -2.42 -4.38 10.43
C LEU A 149 -2.95 -4.65 9.03
N LEU A 150 -3.69 -3.69 8.49
CA LEU A 150 -4.21 -3.73 7.14
C LEU A 150 -3.55 -2.64 6.29
N GLY A 151 -2.88 -3.05 5.21
CA GLY A 151 -2.29 -2.12 4.25
C GLY A 151 -2.83 -2.35 2.84
N HIS A 152 -3.18 -1.25 2.16
CA HIS A 152 -3.58 -1.27 0.75
C HIS A 152 -2.43 -0.81 -0.14
N SER A 153 -2.15 -1.53 -1.23
CA SER A 153 -1.17 -1.13 -2.26
C SER A 153 0.21 -0.83 -1.65
N PHE A 154 0.72 0.40 -1.74
CA PHE A 154 1.95 0.83 -1.08
C PHE A 154 1.89 0.67 0.45
N GLY A 155 0.73 0.96 1.07
CA GLY A 155 0.51 0.67 2.49
C GLY A 155 0.62 -0.82 2.81
N GLY A 156 0.28 -1.71 1.86
CA GLY A 156 0.49 -3.16 1.97
C GLY A 156 1.97 -3.55 1.96
N PHE A 157 2.78 -2.91 1.12
CA PHE A 157 4.24 -3.08 1.12
C PHE A 157 4.83 -2.65 2.47
N LEU A 158 4.43 -1.47 2.97
CA LEU A 158 4.90 -0.98 4.27
C LEU A 158 4.41 -1.85 5.43
N ALA A 159 3.17 -2.35 5.37
CA ALA A 159 2.61 -3.26 6.38
C ALA A 159 3.40 -4.59 6.45
N ALA A 160 3.76 -5.16 5.29
CA ALA A 160 4.60 -6.36 5.24
C ALA A 160 6.00 -6.10 5.79
N SER A 161 6.64 -4.98 5.39
CA SER A 161 7.95 -4.58 5.92
C SER A 161 7.92 -4.35 7.43
N TYR A 162 6.86 -3.68 7.93
CA TYR A 162 6.66 -3.47 9.36
C TYR A 162 6.50 -4.81 10.11
N ALA A 163 5.67 -5.71 9.59
CA ALA A 163 5.43 -7.01 10.21
C ALA A 163 6.70 -7.88 10.28
N ILE A 164 7.57 -7.81 9.26
CA ILE A 164 8.88 -8.47 9.28
C ILE A 164 9.76 -7.93 10.41
N LYS A 165 9.75 -6.61 10.63
CA LYS A 165 10.61 -5.95 11.62
C LYS A 165 10.05 -6.03 13.05
N HIS A 166 8.72 -5.98 13.21
CA HIS A 166 8.01 -5.94 14.49
C HIS A 166 6.90 -7.02 14.56
N PRO A 167 7.23 -8.31 14.34
CA PRO A 167 6.25 -9.38 14.26
C PRO A 167 5.45 -9.57 15.56
N GLU A 168 6.04 -9.23 16.72
CA GLU A 168 5.39 -9.30 18.02
C GLU A 168 4.22 -8.34 18.19
N ARG A 169 4.13 -7.30 17.35
CA ARG A 169 3.07 -6.29 17.34
C ARG A 169 1.85 -6.71 16.51
N ILE A 170 2.01 -7.72 15.66
CA ILE A 170 1.00 -8.09 14.67
C ILE A 170 0.18 -9.28 15.14
N SER A 171 -1.11 -9.06 15.38
CA SER A 171 -2.07 -10.13 15.63
C SER A 171 -2.54 -10.82 14.35
N HIS A 172 -2.65 -10.06 13.25
CA HIS A 172 -2.94 -10.55 11.90
C HIS A 172 -2.51 -9.50 10.86
N LEU A 173 -1.86 -9.93 9.80
CA LEU A 173 -1.46 -9.08 8.68
C LEU A 173 -2.45 -9.23 7.52
N ILE A 174 -3.11 -8.13 7.13
CA ILE A 174 -4.03 -8.08 5.99
C ILE A 174 -3.42 -7.23 4.89
N LEU A 175 -3.20 -7.81 3.73
CA LEU A 175 -2.58 -7.17 2.57
C LEU A 175 -3.60 -7.04 1.45
N ALA A 176 -4.15 -5.84 1.29
CA ALA A 176 -5.17 -5.54 0.30
C ALA A 176 -4.53 -5.07 -1.02
N ASP A 177 -4.50 -5.92 -2.01
CA ASP A 177 -3.96 -5.67 -3.35
C ASP A 177 -2.56 -5.03 -3.30
N PRO A 178 -1.58 -5.66 -2.58
CA PRO A 178 -0.34 -5.03 -2.18
C PRO A 178 0.60 -4.79 -3.36
N TRP A 179 1.18 -3.59 -3.45
CA TRP A 179 2.22 -3.23 -4.41
C TRP A 179 3.60 -3.76 -3.99
N GLY A 180 4.49 -3.99 -4.96
CA GLY A 180 5.91 -4.24 -4.72
C GLY A 180 6.25 -5.67 -4.27
N PHE A 181 5.32 -6.61 -4.44
CA PHE A 181 5.56 -8.02 -4.13
C PHE A 181 6.26 -8.77 -5.26
N PRO A 182 5.80 -8.70 -6.53
CA PRO A 182 6.42 -9.47 -7.60
C PRO A 182 7.79 -8.94 -7.98
N GLU A 183 8.63 -9.83 -8.46
CA GLU A 183 9.88 -9.50 -9.10
C GLU A 183 9.65 -8.85 -10.47
N ARG A 184 10.52 -7.92 -10.86
CA ARG A 184 10.44 -7.30 -12.17
C ARG A 184 10.83 -8.30 -13.26
N PRO A 185 9.97 -8.61 -14.24
CA PRO A 185 10.32 -9.49 -15.34
C PRO A 185 11.52 -8.98 -16.14
N LEU A 186 12.46 -9.86 -16.46
CA LEU A 186 13.67 -9.52 -17.21
C LEU A 186 13.36 -9.02 -18.65
N ASP A 187 12.21 -9.43 -19.21
CA ASP A 187 11.79 -9.16 -20.59
C ASP A 187 10.83 -7.98 -20.78
N VAL A 188 10.63 -7.14 -19.77
CA VAL A 188 9.71 -5.97 -19.88
C VAL A 188 10.03 -5.06 -21.07
N GLY A 189 11.23 -5.15 -21.65
CA GLY A 189 11.68 -4.37 -22.80
C GLY A 189 11.49 -5.03 -24.18
N ARG A 190 11.39 -6.35 -24.28
CA ARG A 190 11.44 -7.06 -25.58
C ARG A 190 10.08 -7.47 -26.14
N ASN A 191 9.13 -7.86 -25.30
CA ASN A 191 7.83 -8.44 -25.71
C ASN A 191 6.61 -7.61 -25.35
N SER A 192 6.76 -6.30 -25.00
CA SER A 192 5.60 -5.50 -24.65
C SER A 192 4.80 -5.11 -25.91
N THR A 193 3.53 -5.46 -25.94
CA THR A 193 2.53 -4.95 -26.90
C THR A 193 2.29 -3.43 -26.77
N ILE A 194 3.03 -2.78 -25.89
CA ILE A 194 2.93 -1.34 -25.62
C ILE A 194 3.54 -0.58 -26.81
N PRO A 195 2.78 0.31 -27.48
CA PRO A 195 3.27 1.10 -28.59
C PRO A 195 4.54 1.88 -28.24
N LEU A 196 5.47 2.00 -29.19
CA LEU A 196 6.77 2.67 -28.99
C LEU A 196 6.63 4.09 -28.46
N TRP A 197 5.60 4.83 -28.88
CA TRP A 197 5.35 6.19 -28.39
C TRP A 197 4.97 6.22 -26.90
N VAL A 198 4.19 5.24 -26.40
CA VAL A 198 3.86 5.10 -24.97
C VAL A 198 5.12 4.78 -24.16
N ARG A 199 6.00 3.91 -24.71
CA ARG A 199 7.30 3.61 -24.08
C ARG A 199 8.22 4.83 -24.06
N ALA A 200 8.24 5.63 -25.12
CA ALA A 200 9.01 6.87 -25.18
C ALA A 200 8.49 7.91 -24.17
N ILE A 201 7.17 8.08 -24.06
CA ILE A 201 6.57 8.94 -23.04
C ILE A 201 6.88 8.43 -21.63
N GLY A 202 6.76 7.11 -21.42
CA GLY A 202 7.12 6.48 -20.13
C GLY A 202 8.58 6.71 -19.75
N ALA A 203 9.51 6.60 -20.72
CA ALA A 203 10.92 6.87 -20.50
C ALA A 203 11.20 8.35 -20.20
N ILE A 204 10.49 9.28 -20.87
CA ILE A 204 10.62 10.73 -20.60
C ILE A 204 10.05 11.08 -19.23
N LEU A 205 8.96 10.43 -18.81
CA LEU A 205 8.32 10.67 -17.50
C LEU A 205 8.99 9.91 -16.35
N GLN A 206 9.82 8.91 -16.65
CA GLN A 206 10.50 8.08 -15.63
C GLN A 206 11.31 8.89 -14.59
N PRO A 207 12.05 9.97 -14.95
CA PRO A 207 12.77 10.77 -13.96
C PRO A 207 11.87 11.67 -13.12
N PHE A 208 10.59 11.82 -13.48
CA PHE A 208 9.66 12.65 -12.75
C PHE A 208 8.86 11.80 -11.74
N ASN A 209 8.51 12.43 -10.64
CA ASN A 209 7.61 11.81 -9.66
C ASN A 209 6.25 11.47 -10.31
N PRO A 210 5.65 10.32 -10.00
CA PRO A 210 4.44 9.82 -10.69
C PRO A 210 3.26 10.81 -10.72
N LEU A 211 3.11 11.65 -9.68
CA LEU A 211 2.02 12.63 -9.58
C LEU A 211 2.44 14.05 -9.98
N PHE A 212 3.61 14.21 -10.60
CA PHE A 212 4.10 15.50 -11.09
C PHE A 212 3.07 16.22 -12.00
N ILE A 213 2.36 15.46 -12.84
CA ILE A 213 1.34 15.98 -13.75
C ILE A 213 0.21 16.70 -13.00
N VAL A 214 -0.19 16.18 -11.82
CA VAL A 214 -1.24 16.81 -11.00
C VAL A 214 -0.81 18.19 -10.53
N ARG A 215 0.45 18.36 -10.14
CA ARG A 215 1.03 19.64 -9.74
C ARG A 215 1.24 20.58 -10.92
N THR A 216 1.70 20.04 -12.05
CA THR A 216 1.89 20.83 -13.29
C THR A 216 0.57 21.38 -13.82
N ALA A 217 -0.54 20.66 -13.64
CA ALA A 217 -1.87 21.12 -14.01
C ALA A 217 -2.36 22.29 -13.14
N GLY A 218 -1.75 22.54 -11.98
CA GLY A 218 -2.08 23.67 -11.11
C GLY A 218 -3.57 23.73 -10.76
N PRO A 219 -4.24 24.88 -10.99
CA PRO A 219 -5.67 25.05 -10.65
C PRO A 219 -6.62 24.11 -11.39
N TRP A 220 -6.19 23.55 -12.53
CA TRP A 220 -6.99 22.59 -13.31
C TRP A 220 -6.79 21.14 -12.84
N GLY A 221 -5.93 20.90 -11.84
CA GLY A 221 -5.65 19.57 -11.31
C GLY A 221 -6.89 18.75 -10.94
N PRO A 222 -7.87 19.28 -10.18
CA PRO A 222 -9.10 18.56 -9.87
C PRO A 222 -9.88 18.13 -11.12
N LYS A 223 -10.03 19.03 -12.12
CA LYS A 223 -10.70 18.70 -13.39
C LYS A 223 -9.94 17.66 -14.20
N LEU A 224 -8.60 17.68 -14.15
CA LEU A 224 -7.78 16.66 -14.77
C LEU A 224 -8.00 15.30 -14.09
N LEU A 225 -8.01 15.25 -12.78
CA LEU A 225 -8.29 14.03 -12.01
C LEU A 225 -9.69 13.49 -12.26
N GLN A 226 -10.70 14.36 -12.34
CA GLN A 226 -12.07 13.99 -12.70
C GLN A 226 -12.14 13.28 -14.05
N LYS A 227 -11.42 13.79 -15.06
CA LYS A 227 -11.37 13.20 -16.40
C LYS A 227 -10.51 11.94 -16.47
N ALA A 228 -9.39 11.90 -15.74
CA ALA A 228 -8.43 10.82 -15.79
C ALA A 228 -8.87 9.60 -14.93
N ARG A 229 -9.64 9.83 -13.86
CA ARG A 229 -10.03 8.79 -12.90
C ARG A 229 -11.54 8.72 -12.63
N PRO A 230 -12.38 8.68 -13.68
CA PRO A 230 -13.82 8.51 -13.51
C PRO A 230 -14.18 7.16 -12.87
N ASP A 231 -13.30 6.16 -13.01
CA ASP A 231 -13.39 4.86 -12.36
C ASP A 231 -13.42 5.00 -10.83
N LEU A 232 -12.51 5.81 -10.28
CA LEU A 232 -12.41 6.02 -8.85
C LEU A 232 -13.63 6.79 -8.31
N ILE A 233 -14.05 7.85 -9.00
CA ILE A 233 -15.21 8.66 -8.60
C ILE A 233 -16.47 7.81 -8.47
N ARG A 234 -16.73 6.94 -9.47
CA ARG A 234 -17.91 6.06 -9.49
C ARG A 234 -18.00 5.11 -8.29
N LYS A 235 -16.87 4.73 -7.70
CA LYS A 235 -16.84 3.84 -6.50
C LYS A 235 -17.50 4.49 -5.29
N PHE A 236 -17.44 5.80 -5.20
CA PHE A 236 -17.96 6.58 -4.07
C PHE A 236 -19.30 7.25 -4.34
N SER A 237 -19.78 7.27 -5.59
CA SER A 237 -20.96 8.02 -6.00
C SER A 237 -22.27 7.60 -5.30
N GLY A 238 -22.36 6.36 -4.83
CA GLY A 238 -23.53 5.87 -4.08
C GLY A 238 -23.60 6.31 -2.62
N VAL A 239 -22.47 6.82 -2.06
CA VAL A 239 -22.33 7.13 -0.63
C VAL A 239 -21.90 8.58 -0.41
N VAL A 240 -20.92 9.05 -1.16
CA VAL A 240 -20.38 10.41 -1.02
C VAL A 240 -21.20 11.37 -1.87
N LYS A 241 -21.83 12.34 -1.20
CA LYS A 241 -22.54 13.43 -1.88
C LYS A 241 -21.55 14.24 -2.72
N ASP A 242 -21.97 14.63 -3.93
CA ASP A 242 -21.14 15.41 -4.86
C ASP A 242 -19.75 14.78 -5.13
N SER A 243 -19.71 13.44 -5.18
CA SER A 243 -18.46 12.64 -5.34
C SER A 243 -17.64 13.06 -6.55
N GLU A 244 -18.27 13.57 -7.63
CA GLU A 244 -17.60 14.08 -8.84
C GLU A 244 -16.70 15.29 -8.57
N GLU A 245 -16.97 16.04 -7.51
CA GLU A 245 -16.20 17.18 -7.08
C GLU A 245 -15.33 16.83 -5.84
N VAL A 246 -15.92 16.18 -4.85
CA VAL A 246 -15.28 15.89 -3.56
C VAL A 246 -14.07 14.97 -3.72
N ILE A 247 -14.19 13.89 -4.50
CA ILE A 247 -13.10 12.92 -4.67
C ILE A 247 -11.91 13.53 -5.42
N PRO A 248 -12.07 14.20 -6.58
CA PRO A 248 -10.96 14.87 -7.26
C PRO A 248 -10.30 15.97 -6.42
N ASN A 249 -11.08 16.77 -5.67
CA ASN A 249 -10.53 17.80 -4.79
C ASN A 249 -9.70 17.18 -3.65
N TYR A 250 -10.21 16.16 -2.98
CA TYR A 250 -9.47 15.46 -1.94
C TYR A 250 -8.14 14.90 -2.46
N LEU A 251 -8.17 14.16 -3.56
CA LEU A 251 -6.98 13.60 -4.19
C LEU A 251 -6.00 14.68 -4.65
N TYR A 252 -6.52 15.79 -5.22
CA TYR A 252 -5.70 16.91 -5.60
C TYR A 252 -4.96 17.50 -4.41
N HIS A 253 -5.67 17.82 -3.33
CA HIS A 253 -5.05 18.42 -2.16
C HIS A 253 -4.11 17.47 -1.41
N CYS A 254 -4.34 16.14 -1.45
CA CYS A 254 -3.36 15.16 -0.97
C CYS A 254 -2.03 15.24 -1.74
N ASN A 255 -2.08 15.48 -3.07
CA ASN A 255 -0.94 15.28 -3.97
C ASN A 255 -0.33 16.57 -4.54
N ALA A 256 -1.02 17.71 -4.40
CA ALA A 256 -0.52 19.01 -4.85
C ALA A 256 0.47 19.69 -3.89
N GLN A 257 0.63 19.13 -2.68
CA GLN A 257 1.57 19.59 -1.66
C GLN A 257 3.02 19.18 -1.98
N ASN A 258 3.96 19.50 -1.08
CA ASN A 258 5.36 19.09 -1.21
C ASN A 258 5.46 17.54 -1.33
N PRO A 259 6.04 16.99 -2.42
CA PRO A 259 5.98 15.56 -2.77
C PRO A 259 7.04 14.70 -2.05
N THR A 260 7.29 14.89 -0.76
CA THR A 260 8.38 14.18 -0.08
C THR A 260 8.14 12.67 0.01
N GLY A 261 6.93 12.24 0.40
CA GLY A 261 6.56 10.83 0.41
C GLY A 261 6.51 10.20 -0.98
N GLU A 262 6.08 10.97 -2.00
CA GLU A 262 6.12 10.55 -3.40
C GLU A 262 7.56 10.33 -3.87
N SER A 263 8.49 11.22 -3.49
CA SER A 263 9.90 11.08 -3.83
C SER A 263 10.54 9.87 -3.15
N ALA A 264 10.17 9.60 -1.89
CA ALA A 264 10.58 8.40 -1.19
C ALA A 264 10.04 7.13 -1.86
N PHE A 265 8.75 7.10 -2.20
CA PHE A 265 8.17 5.99 -2.96
C PHE A 265 8.88 5.77 -4.30
N HIS A 266 9.18 6.86 -5.03
CA HIS A 266 9.94 6.77 -6.28
C HIS A 266 11.33 6.17 -6.07
N ALA A 267 11.99 6.46 -4.94
CA ALA A 267 13.28 5.85 -4.60
C ALA A 267 13.17 4.32 -4.41
N LEU A 268 12.01 3.81 -3.93
CA LEU A 268 11.75 2.38 -3.77
C LEU A 268 11.46 1.65 -5.09
N MET A 269 11.11 2.36 -6.18
CA MET A 269 10.70 1.74 -7.45
C MET A 269 11.88 1.30 -8.32
N ALA A 270 11.74 0.13 -8.97
CA ALA A 270 12.61 -0.36 -10.04
C ALA A 270 11.92 -0.19 -11.41
N GLY A 271 11.77 1.07 -11.86
CA GLY A 271 10.88 1.38 -12.99
C GLY A 271 9.41 1.38 -12.55
N PHE A 272 8.53 1.65 -13.51
CA PHE A 272 7.11 1.82 -13.20
C PHE A 272 6.49 0.48 -12.77
N GLY A 273 5.97 0.42 -11.54
CA GLY A 273 5.17 -0.70 -11.03
C GLY A 273 5.89 -1.75 -10.18
N TRP A 274 7.23 -1.78 -10.13
CA TRP A 274 7.98 -2.77 -9.36
C TRP A 274 8.84 -2.15 -8.26
N ALA A 275 9.00 -2.88 -7.15
CA ALA A 275 9.93 -2.49 -6.10
C ALA A 275 11.38 -2.87 -6.48
N LYS A 276 12.36 -2.08 -6.04
CA LYS A 276 13.79 -2.43 -6.15
C LYS A 276 14.13 -3.67 -5.32
N TYR A 277 13.46 -3.82 -4.18
CA TYR A 277 13.60 -4.95 -3.28
C TYR A 277 12.24 -5.62 -3.11
N PRO A 278 11.85 -6.53 -4.03
CA PRO A 278 10.54 -7.16 -4.05
C PRO A 278 10.23 -7.89 -2.75
N MET A 279 9.00 -7.73 -2.28
CA MET A 279 8.60 -8.30 -0.99
C MET A 279 8.59 -9.83 -1.00
N ILE A 280 8.37 -10.47 -2.17
CA ILE A 280 8.35 -11.93 -2.31
C ILE A 280 9.62 -12.59 -1.76
N HIS A 281 10.79 -11.99 -1.95
CA HIS A 281 12.07 -12.52 -1.45
C HIS A 281 12.31 -12.27 0.05
N ARG A 282 11.41 -11.55 0.71
CA ARG A 282 11.57 -11.12 2.10
C ARG A 282 10.54 -11.73 3.03
N MET A 283 9.44 -12.26 2.49
CA MET A 283 8.34 -12.81 3.28
C MET A 283 8.73 -14.03 4.12
N ASP A 284 9.77 -14.75 3.74
CA ASP A 284 10.29 -15.87 4.54
C ASP A 284 10.92 -15.42 5.86
N SER A 285 11.34 -14.14 5.95
CA SER A 285 11.85 -13.54 7.19
C SER A 285 10.76 -13.19 8.20
N LEU A 286 9.49 -13.16 7.79
CA LEU A 286 8.38 -12.93 8.71
C LEU A 286 8.19 -14.14 9.62
N ARG A 287 8.03 -13.92 10.93
CA ARG A 287 7.78 -15.01 11.89
C ARG A 287 6.57 -15.85 11.47
N LYS A 288 6.67 -17.17 11.67
CA LYS A 288 5.65 -18.15 11.26
C LYS A 288 4.32 -17.98 12.01
N GLU A 289 4.38 -17.46 13.23
CA GLU A 289 3.22 -17.22 14.10
C GLU A 289 2.35 -16.05 13.63
N VAL A 290 2.86 -15.17 12.76
CA VAL A 290 2.09 -14.05 12.22
C VAL A 290 1.17 -14.56 11.10
N PRO A 291 -0.15 -14.57 11.31
CA PRO A 291 -1.09 -14.99 10.29
C PRO A 291 -1.23 -13.91 9.21
N ILE A 292 -1.39 -14.33 7.96
CA ILE A 292 -1.48 -13.45 6.79
C ILE A 292 -2.75 -13.73 6.01
N THR A 293 -3.46 -12.67 5.60
CA THR A 293 -4.50 -12.74 4.57
C THR A 293 -4.18 -11.76 3.46
N LEU A 294 -3.99 -12.26 2.23
CA LEU A 294 -3.84 -11.44 1.03
C LEU A 294 -5.18 -11.36 0.32
N ILE A 295 -5.61 -10.13 0.00
CA ILE A 295 -6.90 -9.87 -0.65
C ILE A 295 -6.62 -9.19 -1.99
N TYR A 296 -7.03 -9.81 -3.08
CA TYR A 296 -6.84 -9.28 -4.44
C TYR A 296 -8.17 -9.00 -5.12
N GLY A 297 -8.17 -8.03 -6.03
CA GLY A 297 -9.27 -7.83 -6.97
C GLY A 297 -9.11 -8.70 -8.21
N SER A 298 -10.18 -9.39 -8.67
CA SER A 298 -10.12 -10.24 -9.87
C SER A 298 -9.83 -9.46 -11.16
N ARG A 299 -10.01 -8.14 -11.15
CA ARG A 299 -9.73 -7.22 -12.26
C ARG A 299 -8.63 -6.22 -11.93
N SER A 300 -7.85 -6.51 -10.87
CA SER A 300 -6.69 -5.67 -10.53
C SER A 300 -5.56 -5.87 -11.53
N TRP A 301 -4.75 -4.82 -11.70
CA TRP A 301 -3.49 -4.88 -12.44
C TRP A 301 -2.33 -5.43 -11.60
N VAL A 302 -2.52 -5.54 -10.29
CA VAL A 302 -1.52 -6.13 -9.39
C VAL A 302 -1.49 -7.63 -9.61
N ASP A 303 -0.29 -8.15 -9.82
CA ASP A 303 -0.07 -9.58 -9.93
C ASP A 303 -0.34 -10.28 -8.59
N ARG A 304 -1.17 -11.31 -8.62
CA ARG A 304 -1.58 -12.10 -7.45
C ARG A 304 -0.75 -13.35 -7.21
N ASP A 305 0.07 -13.75 -8.19
CA ASP A 305 0.88 -14.97 -8.10
C ASP A 305 1.83 -14.97 -6.89
N PRO A 306 2.46 -13.83 -6.49
CA PRO A 306 3.24 -13.77 -5.26
C PRO A 306 2.45 -14.17 -4.00
N GLY A 307 1.15 -13.84 -3.93
CA GLY A 307 0.30 -14.25 -2.81
C GLY A 307 0.14 -15.76 -2.73
N PHE A 308 -0.07 -16.42 -3.85
CA PHE A 308 -0.16 -17.87 -3.92
C PHE A 308 1.19 -18.54 -3.64
N GLN A 309 2.28 -17.96 -4.12
CA GLN A 309 3.64 -18.43 -3.82
C GLN A 309 3.93 -18.35 -2.32
N ILE A 310 3.62 -17.23 -1.65
CA ILE A 310 3.76 -17.10 -0.20
C ILE A 310 2.93 -18.16 0.54
N LYS A 311 1.70 -18.41 0.12
CA LYS A 311 0.86 -19.47 0.68
C LYS A 311 1.49 -20.84 0.53
N TYR A 312 2.11 -21.11 -0.61
CA TYR A 312 2.78 -22.37 -0.88
C TYR A 312 4.08 -22.55 -0.08
N THR A 313 4.92 -21.52 0.01
CA THR A 313 6.22 -21.61 0.69
C THR A 313 6.10 -21.57 2.21
N ARG A 314 5.08 -20.90 2.77
CA ARG A 314 4.86 -20.75 4.21
C ARG A 314 3.84 -21.74 4.79
N GLN A 315 3.99 -23.04 4.52
CA GLN A 315 3.03 -24.09 4.92
C GLN A 315 2.86 -24.25 6.44
N GLU A 316 3.85 -23.86 7.22
CA GLU A 316 3.81 -23.89 8.69
C GLU A 316 3.14 -22.65 9.31
N SER A 317 2.69 -21.71 8.47
CA SER A 317 2.04 -20.47 8.86
C SER A 317 0.62 -20.44 8.34
N TYR A 318 -0.25 -19.69 9.01
CA TYR A 318 -1.54 -19.36 8.40
C TYR A 318 -1.33 -18.33 7.29
N VAL A 319 -1.59 -18.71 6.06
CA VAL A 319 -1.64 -17.82 4.91
C VAL A 319 -2.90 -18.11 4.11
N ASP A 320 -3.75 -17.10 3.93
CA ASP A 320 -4.91 -17.22 3.03
C ASP A 320 -4.85 -16.17 1.93
N VAL A 321 -5.33 -16.56 0.75
CA VAL A 321 -5.41 -15.69 -0.44
C VAL A 321 -6.87 -15.64 -0.88
N VAL A 322 -7.43 -14.45 -0.87
CA VAL A 322 -8.83 -14.20 -1.24
C VAL A 322 -8.87 -13.31 -2.48
N VAL A 323 -9.58 -13.73 -3.52
CA VAL A 323 -9.76 -12.95 -4.74
C VAL A 323 -11.22 -12.53 -4.85
N ILE A 324 -11.48 -11.23 -4.71
CA ILE A 324 -12.84 -10.66 -4.75
C ILE A 324 -13.26 -10.44 -6.20
N LYS A 325 -14.32 -11.13 -6.64
CA LYS A 325 -14.83 -11.03 -8.01
C LYS A 325 -15.35 -9.64 -8.33
N GLY A 326 -14.97 -9.14 -9.49
CA GLY A 326 -15.39 -7.84 -10.00
C GLY A 326 -14.72 -6.63 -9.33
N ALA A 327 -13.85 -6.84 -8.36
CA ALA A 327 -13.03 -5.76 -7.79
C ALA A 327 -11.77 -5.49 -8.63
N GLY A 328 -11.37 -4.23 -8.73
CA GLY A 328 -10.07 -3.79 -9.25
C GLY A 328 -9.10 -3.51 -8.12
N HIS A 329 -8.12 -2.63 -8.36
CA HIS A 329 -7.05 -2.30 -7.41
C HIS A 329 -7.55 -1.76 -6.05
N HIS A 330 -8.61 -0.95 -6.04
CA HIS A 330 -9.20 -0.43 -4.80
C HIS A 330 -10.26 -1.40 -4.27
N VAL A 331 -9.85 -2.62 -3.91
CA VAL A 331 -10.76 -3.72 -3.48
C VAL A 331 -11.72 -3.31 -2.37
N TYR A 332 -11.26 -2.46 -1.45
CA TYR A 332 -12.01 -1.93 -0.31
C TYR A 332 -13.14 -0.96 -0.70
N ALA A 333 -13.05 -0.37 -1.90
CA ALA A 333 -14.06 0.55 -2.42
C ALA A 333 -14.90 -0.09 -3.55
N ASP A 334 -14.30 -0.97 -4.36
CA ASP A 334 -15.01 -1.66 -5.45
C ASP A 334 -16.08 -2.64 -4.94
N ARG A 335 -15.79 -3.30 -3.83
CA ARG A 335 -16.65 -4.32 -3.18
C ARG A 335 -16.60 -4.12 -1.66
N ALA A 336 -16.97 -2.91 -1.22
CA ALA A 336 -16.82 -2.49 0.16
C ALA A 336 -17.52 -3.44 1.15
N GLU A 337 -18.72 -3.90 0.85
CA GLU A 337 -19.48 -4.84 1.70
C GLU A 337 -18.71 -6.16 1.90
N VAL A 338 -18.30 -6.79 0.80
CA VAL A 338 -17.57 -8.07 0.83
C VAL A 338 -16.23 -7.91 1.56
N PHE A 339 -15.54 -6.81 1.29
CA PHE A 339 -14.27 -6.49 1.95
C PHE A 339 -14.45 -6.29 3.45
N ASN A 340 -15.45 -5.52 3.86
CA ASN A 340 -15.75 -5.24 5.26
C ASN A 340 -16.15 -6.51 6.03
N GLU A 341 -16.97 -7.37 5.43
CA GLU A 341 -17.34 -8.68 6.00
C GLU A 341 -16.11 -9.55 6.22
N LEU A 342 -15.21 -9.64 5.24
CA LEU A 342 -13.98 -10.43 5.33
C LEU A 342 -13.06 -9.89 6.44
N VAL A 343 -12.83 -8.57 6.49
CA VAL A 343 -11.97 -7.95 7.52
C VAL A 343 -12.57 -8.13 8.92
N ASN A 344 -13.88 -7.96 9.06
CA ASN A 344 -14.58 -8.21 10.33
C ASN A 344 -14.49 -9.68 10.75
N TYR A 345 -14.68 -10.62 9.81
CA TYR A 345 -14.52 -12.04 10.09
C TYR A 345 -13.10 -12.40 10.58
N ILE A 346 -12.07 -11.86 9.94
CA ILE A 346 -10.68 -12.01 10.40
C ILE A 346 -10.54 -11.46 11.82
N GLY A 347 -11.03 -10.27 12.06
CA GLY A 347 -10.96 -9.63 13.36
C GLY A 347 -11.69 -10.40 14.47
N ASP A 348 -12.88 -10.94 14.20
CA ASP A 348 -13.62 -11.74 15.17
C ASP A 348 -12.87 -13.05 15.52
N ASN A 349 -12.15 -13.66 14.56
CA ASN A 349 -11.28 -14.79 14.82
C ASN A 349 -10.07 -14.42 15.70
N VAL A 350 -9.46 -13.27 15.42
CA VAL A 350 -8.33 -12.75 16.25
C VAL A 350 -8.77 -12.54 17.69
N ASP A 351 -9.96 -11.92 17.92
CA ASP A 351 -10.50 -11.70 19.26
C ASP A 351 -10.78 -13.00 20.02
N ASN A 352 -11.16 -14.07 19.30
CA ASN A 352 -11.42 -15.39 19.85
C ASN A 352 -10.16 -16.24 19.99
N GLY A 353 -8.97 -15.75 19.62
CA GLY A 353 -7.72 -16.51 19.62
C GLY A 353 -7.71 -17.68 18.64
N THR A 354 -8.50 -17.58 17.56
CA THR A 354 -8.63 -18.59 16.52
C THR A 354 -8.08 -18.10 15.19
N LEU A 355 -7.63 -19.01 14.35
CA LEU A 355 -7.31 -18.68 12.96
C LEU A 355 -8.60 -18.70 12.13
N PRO A 356 -8.75 -17.78 11.17
CA PRO A 356 -9.90 -17.79 10.28
C PRO A 356 -9.96 -19.14 9.55
N LYS A 357 -11.06 -19.87 9.72
CA LYS A 357 -11.33 -21.02 8.87
C LYS A 357 -11.70 -20.49 7.49
N LYS A 358 -11.54 -21.31 6.45
CA LYS A 358 -12.03 -20.92 5.10
C LYS A 358 -13.44 -20.35 5.23
N MET A 359 -13.55 -19.04 5.00
CA MET A 359 -14.87 -18.39 5.05
C MET A 359 -15.71 -18.98 3.92
N SER A 360 -16.86 -19.54 4.25
CA SER A 360 -17.88 -19.90 3.28
C SER A 360 -18.50 -18.64 2.70
N MET A 361 -17.66 -17.83 2.01
CA MET A 361 -18.16 -16.70 1.26
C MET A 361 -18.96 -17.19 0.06
N ASN A 362 -20.00 -16.45 -0.30
CA ASN A 362 -20.77 -16.73 -1.49
C ASN A 362 -19.83 -16.91 -2.70
N PRO A 363 -19.87 -18.07 -3.40
CA PRO A 363 -19.01 -18.35 -4.56
C PRO A 363 -19.17 -17.32 -5.69
N ASP A 364 -20.29 -16.59 -5.71
CA ASP A 364 -20.52 -15.52 -6.67
C ASP A 364 -19.67 -14.25 -6.37
N LEU A 365 -19.19 -14.09 -5.14
CA LEU A 365 -18.47 -12.91 -4.68
C LEU A 365 -16.95 -13.12 -4.61
N VAL A 366 -16.50 -14.39 -4.45
CA VAL A 366 -15.09 -14.74 -4.32
C VAL A 366 -14.74 -15.86 -5.31
N GLU A 367 -13.53 -15.85 -5.87
CA GLU A 367 -13.06 -16.93 -6.72
C GLU A 367 -12.97 -18.26 -5.94
N GLY A 368 -13.46 -19.34 -6.56
CA GLY A 368 -13.44 -20.67 -5.95
C GLY A 368 -12.03 -21.21 -5.72
N GLU A 369 -11.94 -22.29 -4.94
CA GLU A 369 -10.67 -22.91 -4.56
C GLU A 369 -9.87 -23.45 -5.76
N GLU A 370 -10.55 -23.96 -6.78
CA GLU A 370 -9.91 -24.46 -8.01
C GLU A 370 -9.16 -23.35 -8.75
N ALA A 371 -9.75 -22.14 -8.85
CA ALA A 371 -9.08 -20.99 -9.45
C ALA A 371 -7.91 -20.48 -8.61
N ARG A 372 -8.01 -20.64 -7.27
CA ARG A 372 -6.90 -20.29 -6.34
C ARG A 372 -5.75 -21.27 -6.46
N ASN A 373 -6.03 -22.56 -6.61
CA ASN A 373 -5.02 -23.62 -6.72
C ASN A 373 -4.35 -23.64 -8.11
N ALA A 374 -5.03 -23.17 -9.17
CA ALA A 374 -4.44 -23.04 -10.50
C ALA A 374 -3.23 -22.08 -10.52
N GLY A 375 -3.28 -20.99 -9.73
CA GLY A 375 -2.14 -20.09 -9.55
C GLY A 375 -0.92 -20.78 -8.94
N VAL A 376 -1.12 -21.59 -7.90
CA VAL A 376 -0.05 -22.38 -7.26
C VAL A 376 0.60 -23.35 -8.22
N THR A 377 -0.20 -24.00 -9.09
CA THR A 377 0.30 -24.97 -10.07
C THR A 377 1.14 -24.27 -11.15
N LEU A 378 0.74 -23.09 -11.61
CA LEU A 378 1.51 -22.27 -12.55
C LEU A 378 2.84 -21.82 -11.96
N THR A 379 2.84 -21.36 -10.72
CA THR A 379 4.06 -20.94 -9.99
C THR A 379 5.03 -22.12 -9.82
N ASN A 380 4.52 -23.32 -9.50
CA ASN A 380 5.34 -24.52 -9.40
C ASN A 380 5.96 -24.92 -10.75
N MET A 381 5.23 -24.81 -11.85
CA MET A 381 5.76 -25.08 -13.19
C MET A 381 6.86 -24.08 -13.61
N LEU A 382 6.75 -22.82 -13.16
CA LEU A 382 7.77 -21.80 -13.45
C LEU A 382 9.04 -22.02 -12.61
N ASN A 383 8.91 -22.41 -11.34
CA ASN A 383 10.05 -22.70 -10.47
C ASN A 383 10.81 -23.96 -10.93
N VAL A 384 10.11 -25.02 -11.33
CA VAL A 384 10.74 -26.22 -11.92
C VAL A 384 11.50 -25.90 -13.22
N ARG A 385 11.05 -24.92 -14.01
CA ARG A 385 11.79 -24.45 -15.20
C ARG A 385 13.06 -23.69 -14.81
N ASN A 386 13.02 -22.89 -13.75
CA ASN A 386 14.18 -22.14 -13.28
C ASN A 386 15.25 -23.05 -12.66
N ASP A 387 14.84 -24.05 -11.88
CA ASP A 387 15.75 -25.04 -11.30
C ASP A 387 16.43 -25.88 -12.39
N ASN A 388 15.69 -26.29 -13.42
CA ASN A 388 16.26 -27.01 -14.57
C ASN A 388 17.20 -26.13 -15.44
N MET A 389 17.01 -24.79 -15.46
CA MET A 389 17.94 -23.88 -16.14
C MET A 389 19.22 -23.64 -15.32
N GLN A 390 19.16 -23.70 -13.98
CA GLN A 390 20.36 -23.61 -13.13
C GLN A 390 21.21 -24.88 -13.21
N ASP A 391 20.60 -26.06 -13.24
CA ASP A 391 21.29 -27.33 -13.42
C ASP A 391 21.99 -27.46 -14.79
N VAL A 392 21.36 -26.92 -15.85
CA VAL A 392 21.98 -26.91 -17.20
C VAL A 392 23.14 -25.92 -17.27
N THR A 393 23.13 -24.82 -16.54
CA THR A 393 24.24 -23.87 -16.47
C THR A 393 25.40 -24.38 -15.62
N GLN A 394 25.16 -25.19 -14.59
CA GLN A 394 26.23 -25.85 -13.83
C GLN A 394 26.88 -27.01 -14.60
N ALA A 395 26.11 -27.79 -15.34
CA ALA A 395 26.65 -28.89 -16.17
C ALA A 395 27.52 -28.43 -17.36
N THR A 396 27.37 -27.19 -17.81
CA THR A 396 28.21 -26.64 -18.91
C THR A 396 29.48 -25.94 -18.42
N VAL A 397 29.71 -25.80 -17.12
CA VAL A 397 30.95 -25.21 -16.56
C VAL A 397 31.96 -26.25 -16.12
N GLU A 398 31.55 -27.53 -15.93
CA GLU A 398 32.46 -28.60 -15.46
C GLU A 398 33.28 -29.34 -16.59
N ASP A 399 33.06 -28.99 -17.88
CA ASP A 399 33.68 -29.74 -18.98
C ASP A 399 34.81 -29.00 -19.75
N THR A 400 35.45 -27.99 -19.13
CA THR A 400 36.54 -27.24 -19.75
C THR A 400 37.77 -27.04 -18.87
N ASP A 401 38.19 -28.07 -18.15
CA ASP A 401 39.53 -28.08 -17.53
C ASP A 401 40.18 -29.46 -17.67
N ASN A 402 40.94 -29.63 -18.76
CA ASN A 402 41.98 -30.62 -18.83
C ASN A 402 43.18 -30.06 -19.65
N PRO A 403 44.34 -29.82 -19.01
CA PRO A 403 45.52 -29.37 -19.72
C PRO A 403 46.36 -30.58 -20.10
N GLU A 404 46.54 -30.85 -21.38
CA GLU A 404 47.66 -31.69 -21.86
C GLU A 404 48.87 -30.87 -22.29
N GLU A 405 49.97 -31.24 -21.64
CA GLU A 405 51.34 -30.88 -21.91
C GLU A 405 51.76 -31.23 -23.37
N SER A 406 52.55 -30.38 -23.97
CA SER A 406 53.74 -30.87 -24.71
C SER A 406 54.75 -29.75 -24.98
N GLU A 407 55.93 -29.99 -24.41
CA GLU A 407 57.21 -29.37 -24.81
C GLU A 407 57.52 -29.51 -26.33
N LYS A 408 58.17 -28.55 -26.89
CA LYS A 408 59.54 -28.63 -27.47
C LYS A 408 59.88 -27.49 -28.44
N ASP A 409 61.01 -26.90 -28.13
CA ASP A 409 62.16 -26.55 -28.97
C ASP A 409 62.12 -25.38 -29.97
N ALA A 410 62.98 -24.44 -29.62
CA ALA A 410 64.14 -23.87 -30.38
C ALA A 410 63.85 -22.85 -31.51
N VAL A 411 64.34 -21.74 -31.35
CA VAL A 411 65.47 -20.89 -31.85
C VAL A 411 65.15 -19.42 -31.53
#